data_18ba771546bdd65261226b2f3eaf652c
#
_entry.id   18ba771546bdd65261226b2f3eaf652c
#
_cell.length_a   1.000
_cell.length_b   1.000
_cell.length_c   1.000
_cell.angle_alpha   90.00
_cell.angle_beta   90.00
_cell.angle_gamma   90.00
#
_symmetry.space_group_name_H-M   'P 1'
#
loop_
_entity.id
_entity.type
_entity.pdbx_description
1 polymer ?
#
loop_
_entity_poly.entity_id
_entity_poly.type
_entity_poly.pdbx_seq_one_letter_code
_entity_poly.pdbx_strand_id
1 'polypeptide(L)'
;AANNLLAALIDNARHQGQVDLKEITWRRVLDVNDRMLRNIVTGLGGPANGIPTETGFDITAASELRAIVCLAAGEEDLRVRLDRLVVGLKRDGSAYTCKELGATGALMALLKDAMLPNLVQSIEGVPAFVHGGPFANIAHGCNSVAATRAAMTIADWAITEAGFGSDLGAEKFYDIKCRMNNLQPAATILVTSLRALKWHGGVPLPEIGKENMDALINGLPNLKAHIASLKCFGQQVVVSLNHFANDNAEEIDVVRKECLAAGVRFAISDGFAKGGEGALDVAREVMAAVKEGSKPLNYAYSLDESIEEKIQDVNTKVYGGQDVSYSSAALKDLAKIKALNMGFEKLP
;
A
#
# COMPACT_ATOMS: atom_id res chain seq x y z
N ALA A 1 20.59 2.54 2.43
CA ALA A 1 21.66 2.65 3.44
C ALA A 1 21.14 2.31 4.83
N ALA A 2 20.12 3.00 5.39
CA ALA A 2 19.64 2.85 6.77
C ALA A 2 19.28 1.39 7.13
N ASN A 3 18.57 0.68 6.27
CA ASN A 3 18.18 -0.72 6.47
C ASN A 3 19.41 -1.63 6.64
N ASN A 4 20.42 -1.45 5.79
CA ASN A 4 21.63 -2.28 5.83
C ASN A 4 22.58 -1.87 6.96
N LEU A 5 22.60 -0.60 7.37
CA LEU A 5 23.27 -0.18 8.60
C LEU A 5 22.66 -0.88 9.80
N LEU A 6 21.33 -0.92 9.92
CA LEU A 6 20.67 -1.61 11.04
C LEU A 6 21.03 -3.09 11.07
N ALA A 7 21.03 -3.78 9.92
CA ALA A 7 21.47 -5.17 9.82
C ALA A 7 22.92 -5.36 10.30
N ALA A 8 23.83 -4.46 9.89
CA ALA A 8 25.23 -4.51 10.32
C ALA A 8 25.41 -4.25 11.82
N LEU A 9 24.62 -3.34 12.42
CA LEU A 9 24.64 -3.06 13.85
C LEU A 9 24.15 -4.26 14.66
N ILE A 10 23.11 -4.97 14.19
CA ILE A 10 22.61 -6.21 14.83
C ILE A 10 23.71 -7.28 14.83
N ASP A 11 24.35 -7.51 13.66
CA ASP A 11 25.41 -8.50 13.54
C ASP A 11 26.60 -8.16 14.43
N ASN A 12 26.97 -6.87 14.50
CA ASN A 12 28.05 -6.40 15.37
C ASN A 12 27.71 -6.59 16.86
N ALA A 13 26.49 -6.24 17.29
CA ALA A 13 26.05 -6.41 18.68
C ALA A 13 26.11 -7.88 19.12
N ARG A 14 25.72 -8.81 18.24
CA ARG A 14 25.88 -10.26 18.49
C ARG A 14 27.34 -10.69 18.53
N HIS A 15 28.14 -10.23 17.60
CA HIS A 15 29.56 -10.58 17.51
C HIS A 15 30.34 -10.13 18.75
N GLN A 16 30.01 -8.95 19.27
CA GLN A 16 30.61 -8.38 20.51
C GLN A 16 30.01 -8.95 21.80
N GLY A 17 29.05 -9.87 21.72
CA GLY A 17 28.39 -10.44 22.88
C GLY A 17 27.53 -9.48 23.69
N GLN A 18 27.10 -8.37 23.07
CA GLN A 18 26.22 -7.38 23.70
C GLN A 18 24.78 -7.87 23.84
N VAL A 19 24.37 -8.80 22.96
CA VAL A 19 23.05 -9.41 22.97
C VAL A 19 23.12 -10.87 22.52
N ASP A 20 22.34 -11.74 23.19
CA ASP A 20 22.12 -13.13 22.78
C ASP A 20 20.71 -13.25 22.17
N LEU A 21 20.65 -13.33 20.85
CA LEU A 21 19.41 -13.45 20.11
C LEU A 21 19.13 -14.91 19.73
N LYS A 22 17.91 -15.34 20.03
CA LYS A 22 17.36 -16.62 19.52
C LYS A 22 17.09 -16.54 18.03
N GLU A 23 16.63 -15.39 17.55
CA GLU A 23 16.24 -15.16 16.15
C GLU A 23 16.53 -13.71 15.75
N ILE A 24 17.03 -13.49 14.53
CA ILE A 24 17.10 -12.18 13.89
C ILE A 24 15.92 -12.09 12.94
N THR A 25 15.06 -11.08 13.12
CA THR A 25 13.91 -10.82 12.24
C THR A 25 14.23 -9.84 11.12
N TRP A 26 15.37 -9.16 11.22
CA TRP A 26 15.79 -8.11 10.28
C TRP A 26 16.66 -8.64 9.16
N ARG A 27 16.25 -8.36 7.90
CA ARG A 27 17.00 -8.75 6.70
C ARG A 27 17.66 -7.53 6.05
N ARG A 28 18.64 -7.79 5.20
CA ARG A 28 19.24 -6.76 4.34
C ARG A 28 18.33 -6.45 3.17
N VAL A 29 18.60 -5.33 2.47
CA VAL A 29 17.90 -4.97 1.23
C VAL A 29 18.89 -4.68 0.12
N LEU A 30 18.49 -4.97 -1.12
CA LEU A 30 19.25 -4.70 -2.33
C LEU A 30 18.30 -4.48 -3.51
N ASP A 31 18.54 -3.42 -4.30
CA ASP A 31 17.75 -3.10 -5.48
C ASP A 31 18.15 -3.95 -6.70
N VAL A 32 18.16 -5.25 -6.50
CA VAL A 32 18.43 -6.23 -7.54
C VAL A 32 17.45 -7.40 -7.42
N ASN A 33 16.83 -7.78 -8.52
CA ASN A 33 15.87 -8.88 -8.59
C ASN A 33 16.58 -10.23 -8.79
N ASP A 34 17.34 -10.66 -7.78
CA ASP A 34 18.09 -11.92 -7.80
C ASP A 34 17.55 -12.91 -6.77
N ARG A 35 16.96 -14.01 -7.25
CA ARG A 35 16.43 -15.08 -6.40
C ARG A 35 17.50 -15.80 -5.58
N MET A 36 18.73 -15.82 -6.06
CA MET A 36 19.85 -16.48 -5.37
C MET A 36 20.22 -15.77 -4.06
N LEU A 37 19.89 -14.48 -3.93
CA LEU A 37 20.16 -13.67 -2.75
C LEU A 37 19.05 -13.75 -1.69
N ARG A 38 17.93 -14.41 -1.96
CA ARG A 38 16.81 -14.50 -1.00
C ARG A 38 17.15 -15.30 0.25
N ASN A 39 17.99 -16.32 0.13
CA ASN A 39 18.49 -17.11 1.24
C ASN A 39 19.99 -17.31 1.04
N ILE A 40 20.79 -16.76 1.96
CA ILE A 40 22.24 -16.80 1.94
C ILE A 40 22.78 -17.07 3.35
N VAL A 41 24.04 -17.43 3.43
CA VAL A 41 24.79 -17.47 4.70
C VAL A 41 25.79 -16.33 4.71
N THR A 42 25.77 -15.52 5.76
CA THR A 42 26.73 -14.44 6.04
C THR A 42 27.68 -14.83 7.17
N GLY A 43 28.76 -14.07 7.37
CA GLY A 43 29.71 -14.28 8.46
C GLY A 43 30.67 -15.46 8.26
N LEU A 44 30.85 -15.95 7.04
CA LEU A 44 31.85 -16.98 6.69
C LEU A 44 33.27 -16.41 6.66
N GLY A 45 34.28 -17.28 6.81
CA GLY A 45 35.70 -16.89 6.75
C GLY A 45 36.40 -16.79 8.12
N GLY A 46 35.78 -17.31 9.14
CA GLY A 46 36.34 -17.41 10.51
C GLY A 46 35.83 -16.34 11.49
N PRO A 47 36.21 -16.45 12.77
CA PRO A 47 35.62 -15.66 13.84
C PRO A 47 35.75 -14.13 13.66
N ALA A 48 36.78 -13.67 12.97
CA ALA A 48 37.00 -12.24 12.71
C ALA A 48 35.92 -11.64 11.75
N ASN A 49 35.25 -12.49 10.98
CA ASN A 49 34.25 -12.05 10.00
C ASN A 49 32.81 -12.10 10.52
N GLY A 50 32.61 -12.49 11.77
CA GLY A 50 31.29 -12.55 12.38
C GLY A 50 30.82 -13.96 12.73
N ILE A 51 29.53 -14.08 13.06
CA ILE A 51 28.88 -15.36 13.38
C ILE A 51 28.15 -15.85 12.13
N PRO A 52 28.45 -17.06 11.61
CA PRO A 52 27.70 -17.60 10.49
C PRO A 52 26.20 -17.61 10.75
N THR A 53 25.44 -16.98 9.86
CA THR A 53 23.99 -16.79 10.04
C THR A 53 23.30 -16.90 8.70
N GLU A 54 22.22 -17.70 8.65
CA GLU A 54 21.30 -17.70 7.52
C GLU A 54 20.49 -16.40 7.51
N THR A 55 20.43 -15.73 6.37
CA THR A 55 19.73 -14.48 6.16
C THR A 55 19.38 -14.33 4.67
N GLY A 56 19.10 -13.13 4.20
CA GLY A 56 18.86 -12.85 2.79
C GLY A 56 18.72 -11.37 2.51
N PHE A 57 18.50 -11.07 1.22
CA PHE A 57 18.20 -9.73 0.75
C PHE A 57 16.76 -9.67 0.27
N ASP A 58 16.02 -8.67 0.77
CA ASP A 58 14.74 -8.25 0.22
C ASP A 58 14.96 -7.06 -0.72
N ILE A 59 13.99 -6.73 -1.56
CA ILE A 59 14.08 -5.52 -2.38
C ILE A 59 13.85 -4.28 -1.50
N THR A 60 14.51 -3.16 -1.79
CA THR A 60 14.43 -1.93 -0.98
C THR A 60 12.98 -1.43 -0.79
N ALA A 61 12.12 -1.59 -1.80
CA ALA A 61 10.71 -1.20 -1.71
C ALA A 61 9.90 -2.04 -0.69
N ALA A 62 10.38 -3.21 -0.30
CA ALA A 62 9.80 -4.06 0.74
C ALA A 62 10.34 -3.76 2.14
N SER A 63 11.28 -2.83 2.29
CA SER A 63 11.84 -2.45 3.58
C SER A 63 10.78 -1.86 4.50
N GLU A 64 10.74 -2.32 5.76
CA GLU A 64 9.92 -1.73 6.80
C GLU A 64 10.25 -0.25 7.05
N LEU A 65 11.53 0.14 6.93
CA LEU A 65 11.94 1.54 7.02
C LEU A 65 11.28 2.40 5.93
N ARG A 66 11.08 1.86 4.73
CA ARG A 66 10.39 2.59 3.66
C ARG A 66 8.92 2.82 3.99
N ALA A 67 8.25 1.83 4.56
CA ALA A 67 6.88 1.97 5.04
C ALA A 67 6.78 2.99 6.18
N ILE A 68 7.72 2.95 7.14
CA ILE A 68 7.79 3.90 8.25
C ILE A 68 7.95 5.34 7.75
N VAL A 69 8.91 5.61 6.85
CA VAL A 69 9.13 6.94 6.25
C VAL A 69 7.86 7.45 5.56
N CYS A 70 7.12 6.56 4.90
CA CYS A 70 5.88 6.94 4.21
C CYS A 70 4.72 7.24 5.15
N LEU A 71 4.64 6.57 6.30
CA LEU A 71 3.56 6.76 7.28
C LEU A 71 3.89 7.83 8.33
N ALA A 72 5.16 8.18 8.51
CA ALA A 72 5.57 9.15 9.52
C ALA A 72 4.96 10.54 9.24
N ALA A 73 4.35 11.10 10.28
CA ALA A 73 3.75 12.43 10.24
C ALA A 73 4.76 13.56 10.38
N GLY A 74 5.99 13.25 10.82
CA GLY A 74 7.10 14.16 11.03
C GLY A 74 8.25 13.47 11.74
N GLU A 75 9.27 14.24 12.12
CA GLU A 75 10.52 13.72 12.69
C GLU A 75 10.32 12.98 14.03
N GLU A 76 9.48 13.53 14.92
CA GLU A 76 9.21 12.91 16.22
C GLU A 76 8.45 11.59 16.08
N ASP A 77 7.44 11.55 15.19
CA ASP A 77 6.72 10.30 14.90
C ASP A 77 7.62 9.26 14.23
N LEU A 78 8.53 9.71 13.33
CA LEU A 78 9.56 8.84 12.77
C LEU A 78 10.42 8.21 13.86
N ARG A 79 10.90 8.99 14.83
CA ARG A 79 11.69 8.51 15.98
C ARG A 79 10.93 7.44 16.77
N VAL A 80 9.68 7.71 17.13
CA VAL A 80 8.85 6.77 17.90
C VAL A 80 8.66 5.46 17.15
N ARG A 81 8.43 5.51 15.83
CA ARG A 81 8.28 4.31 14.99
C ARG A 81 9.59 3.52 14.92
N LEU A 82 10.72 4.19 14.70
CA LEU A 82 12.04 3.56 14.68
C LEU A 82 12.40 2.89 16.00
N ASP A 83 12.10 3.54 17.12
CA ASP A 83 12.34 2.97 18.47
C ASP A 83 11.65 1.62 18.66
N ARG A 84 10.47 1.43 18.07
CA ARG A 84 9.64 0.23 18.21
C ARG A 84 9.98 -0.89 17.24
N LEU A 85 10.86 -0.67 16.26
CA LEU A 85 11.27 -1.71 15.32
C LEU A 85 11.79 -2.95 16.05
N VAL A 86 11.19 -4.10 15.78
CA VAL A 86 11.65 -5.39 16.31
C VAL A 86 12.69 -5.94 15.35
N VAL A 87 13.92 -6.02 15.82
CA VAL A 87 15.08 -6.46 15.02
C VAL A 87 15.49 -7.90 15.31
N GLY A 88 14.95 -8.47 16.38
CA GLY A 88 15.20 -9.87 16.76
C GLY A 88 14.40 -10.28 18.00
N LEU A 89 14.52 -11.56 18.35
CA LEU A 89 13.95 -12.14 19.55
C LEU A 89 15.07 -12.60 20.49
N LYS A 90 14.97 -12.24 21.76
CA LYS A 90 15.87 -12.72 22.80
C LYS A 90 15.58 -14.19 23.15
N ARG A 91 16.44 -14.82 23.94
CA ARG A 91 16.28 -16.23 24.38
C ARG A 91 15.00 -16.46 25.17
N ASP A 92 14.55 -15.48 25.92
CA ASP A 92 13.30 -15.52 26.70
C ASP A 92 12.04 -15.32 25.84
N GLY A 93 12.21 -15.05 24.54
CA GLY A 93 11.11 -14.78 23.60
C GLY A 93 10.68 -13.32 23.51
N SER A 94 11.24 -12.43 24.34
CA SER A 94 10.95 -11.00 24.27
C SER A 94 11.56 -10.36 23.02
N ALA A 95 10.96 -9.26 22.56
CA ALA A 95 11.46 -8.47 21.44
C ALA A 95 12.81 -7.81 21.79
N TYR A 96 13.70 -7.75 20.81
CA TYR A 96 14.87 -6.89 20.82
C TYR A 96 14.62 -5.77 19.81
N THR A 97 14.61 -4.52 20.29
CA THR A 97 14.18 -3.39 19.50
C THR A 97 15.35 -2.53 19.00
N CYS A 98 15.08 -1.71 17.99
CA CYS A 98 16.03 -0.71 17.49
C CYS A 98 16.45 0.28 18.60
N LYS A 99 15.54 0.62 19.52
CA LYS A 99 15.83 1.44 20.70
C LYS A 99 16.84 0.77 21.63
N GLU A 100 16.64 -0.50 21.97
CA GLU A 100 17.55 -1.27 22.83
C GLU A 100 18.94 -1.44 22.19
N LEU A 101 18.99 -1.59 20.86
CA LEU A 101 20.24 -1.62 20.10
C LEU A 101 20.95 -0.25 20.09
N GLY A 102 20.25 0.85 20.41
CA GLY A 102 20.80 2.21 20.36
C GLY A 102 20.96 2.76 18.95
N ALA A 103 20.29 2.20 17.93
CA ALA A 103 20.48 2.52 16.54
C ALA A 103 19.63 3.70 16.04
N THR A 104 18.59 4.11 16.75
CA THR A 104 17.59 5.10 16.31
C THR A 104 18.22 6.40 15.82
N GLY A 105 19.18 6.96 16.55
CA GLY A 105 19.84 8.22 16.16
C GLY A 105 20.60 8.12 14.85
N ALA A 106 21.30 7.00 14.60
CA ALA A 106 21.99 6.75 13.34
C ALA A 106 21.04 6.59 12.18
N LEU A 107 19.90 5.90 12.38
CA LEU A 107 18.86 5.79 11.35
C LEU A 107 18.22 7.14 11.05
N MET A 108 17.90 7.97 12.07
CA MET A 108 17.39 9.33 11.91
C MET A 108 18.32 10.19 11.03
N ALA A 109 19.63 10.13 11.31
CA ALA A 109 20.62 10.87 10.52
C ALA A 109 20.62 10.45 9.04
N LEU A 110 20.57 9.14 8.76
CA LEU A 110 20.55 8.62 7.37
C LEU A 110 19.22 8.87 6.65
N LEU A 111 18.11 8.96 7.39
CA LEU A 111 16.78 9.17 6.83
C LEU A 111 16.40 10.65 6.68
N LYS A 112 17.23 11.58 7.15
CA LYS A 112 16.96 13.02 7.14
C LYS A 112 16.49 13.50 5.76
N ASP A 113 17.27 13.25 4.72
CA ASP A 113 16.93 13.66 3.35
C ASP A 113 15.81 12.80 2.75
N ALA A 114 15.71 11.54 3.17
CA ALA A 114 14.65 10.63 2.73
C ALA A 114 13.24 11.03 3.23
N MET A 115 13.15 11.89 4.24
CA MET A 115 11.89 12.45 4.72
C MET A 115 11.36 13.61 3.87
N LEU A 116 12.16 14.12 2.95
CA LEU A 116 11.81 15.28 2.11
C LEU A 116 11.16 14.79 0.80
N PRO A 117 9.88 15.14 0.53
CA PRO A 117 9.26 14.83 -0.75
C PRO A 117 9.95 15.52 -1.93
N ASN A 118 10.12 14.79 -3.03
CA ASN A 118 10.62 15.40 -4.27
C ASN A 118 9.46 16.10 -4.98
N LEU A 119 9.62 17.41 -5.23
CA LEU A 119 8.69 18.17 -6.05
C LEU A 119 9.18 18.16 -7.50
N VAL A 120 8.33 17.68 -8.39
CA VAL A 120 8.54 17.65 -9.84
C VAL A 120 7.40 18.37 -10.56
N GLN A 121 7.57 18.64 -11.83
CA GLN A 121 6.55 19.26 -12.67
C GLN A 121 6.21 18.35 -13.85
N SER A 122 4.92 18.16 -14.13
CA SER A 122 4.46 17.45 -15.30
C SER A 122 4.73 18.27 -16.59
N ILE A 123 4.62 17.62 -17.76
CA ILE A 123 4.73 18.28 -19.06
C ILE A 123 3.72 19.43 -19.19
N GLU A 124 2.56 19.32 -18.58
CA GLU A 124 1.49 20.34 -18.61
C GLU A 124 1.64 21.39 -17.48
N GLY A 125 2.76 21.38 -16.78
CA GLY A 125 3.05 22.38 -15.74
C GLY A 125 2.41 22.10 -14.38
N VAL A 126 1.75 20.97 -14.19
CA VAL A 126 1.13 20.59 -12.90
C VAL A 126 2.20 20.11 -11.91
N PRO A 127 2.26 20.68 -10.69
CA PRO A 127 3.21 20.20 -9.68
C PRO A 127 2.81 18.80 -9.19
N ALA A 128 3.81 17.96 -8.95
CA ALA A 128 3.61 16.63 -8.41
C ALA A 128 4.68 16.28 -7.36
N PHE A 129 4.26 15.72 -6.23
CA PHE A 129 5.18 15.19 -5.23
C PHE A 129 5.42 13.70 -5.48
N VAL A 130 6.68 13.32 -5.66
CA VAL A 130 7.11 11.92 -5.76
C VAL A 130 7.85 11.56 -4.48
N HIS A 131 7.28 10.70 -3.67
CA HIS A 131 7.87 10.34 -2.38
C HIS A 131 7.42 8.99 -1.88
N GLY A 132 8.35 8.18 -1.43
CA GLY A 132 8.10 6.88 -0.85
C GLY A 132 7.88 5.79 -1.90
N GLY A 133 6.75 5.13 -1.91
CA GLY A 133 6.40 4.04 -2.81
C GLY A 133 6.72 2.66 -2.23
N PRO A 134 6.21 2.33 -1.02
CA PRO A 134 6.24 0.96 -0.51
C PRO A 134 5.31 0.09 -1.34
N PHE A 135 5.62 -1.20 -1.49
CA PHE A 135 4.76 -2.11 -2.23
C PHE A 135 3.41 -2.32 -1.53
N ALA A 136 2.32 -2.27 -2.28
CA ALA A 136 0.96 -2.45 -1.74
C ALA A 136 0.69 -3.87 -1.24
N ASN A 137 1.34 -4.87 -1.81
CA ASN A 137 1.25 -6.26 -1.37
C ASN A 137 2.11 -6.58 -0.12
N ILE A 138 2.93 -5.64 0.33
CA ILE A 138 3.83 -5.82 1.50
C ILE A 138 3.50 -4.80 2.58
N ALA A 139 3.22 -3.56 2.20
CA ALA A 139 2.88 -2.45 3.09
C ALA A 139 1.59 -1.77 2.60
N HIS A 140 1.49 -0.44 2.69
CA HIS A 140 0.26 0.29 2.36
C HIS A 140 0.19 0.82 0.90
N GLY A 141 1.27 0.71 0.11
CA GLY A 141 1.25 0.94 -1.34
C GLY A 141 0.89 2.36 -1.82
N CYS A 142 1.09 3.38 -0.98
CA CYS A 142 0.75 4.76 -1.30
C CYS A 142 1.97 5.66 -1.12
N ASN A 143 1.92 6.88 -1.65
CA ASN A 143 2.95 7.87 -1.37
C ASN A 143 2.93 8.28 0.12
N SER A 144 3.91 9.10 0.54
CA SER A 144 4.05 9.46 1.95
C SER A 144 2.94 10.40 2.45
N VAL A 145 2.70 10.37 3.75
CA VAL A 145 1.85 11.33 4.46
C VAL A 145 2.40 12.76 4.30
N ALA A 146 3.72 12.92 4.37
CA ALA A 146 4.39 14.21 4.17
C ALA A 146 4.08 14.81 2.80
N ALA A 147 4.17 14.02 1.71
CA ALA A 147 3.84 14.48 0.36
C ALA A 147 2.35 14.82 0.21
N THR A 148 1.46 13.98 0.76
CA THR A 148 0.01 14.24 0.71
C THR A 148 -0.35 15.53 1.44
N ARG A 149 0.17 15.75 2.65
CA ARG A 149 -0.08 16.98 3.42
C ARG A 149 0.51 18.22 2.73
N ALA A 150 1.72 18.11 2.17
CA ALA A 150 2.33 19.18 1.39
C ALA A 150 1.44 19.57 0.20
N ALA A 151 0.96 18.60 -0.59
CA ALA A 151 0.04 18.85 -1.69
C ALA A 151 -1.25 19.54 -1.24
N MET A 152 -1.86 19.06 -0.16
CA MET A 152 -3.08 19.65 0.41
C MET A 152 -2.88 21.08 0.94
N THR A 153 -1.64 21.46 1.28
CA THR A 153 -1.34 22.81 1.81
C THR A 153 -1.16 23.84 0.70
N ILE A 154 -0.68 23.41 -0.47
CA ILE A 154 -0.29 24.33 -1.55
C ILE A 154 -1.26 24.35 -2.74
N ALA A 155 -2.28 23.49 -2.74
CA ALA A 155 -3.22 23.37 -3.85
C ALA A 155 -4.67 23.22 -3.34
N ASP A 156 -5.63 23.73 -4.13
CA ASP A 156 -7.06 23.55 -3.85
C ASP A 156 -7.51 22.10 -4.00
N TRP A 157 -6.82 21.34 -4.86
CA TRP A 157 -7.06 19.93 -5.14
C TRP A 157 -5.77 19.13 -5.02
N ALA A 158 -5.78 18.13 -4.16
CA ALA A 158 -4.70 17.16 -4.02
C ALA A 158 -5.21 15.78 -4.45
N ILE A 159 -4.55 15.21 -5.46
CA ILE A 159 -4.89 13.89 -5.99
C ILE A 159 -3.74 12.95 -5.62
N THR A 160 -4.05 11.78 -5.08
CA THR A 160 -3.07 10.76 -4.74
C THR A 160 -3.49 9.40 -5.27
N GLU A 161 -2.52 8.56 -5.57
CA GLU A 161 -2.73 7.19 -6.03
C GLU A 161 -2.72 6.22 -4.85
N ALA A 162 -3.53 5.16 -4.96
CA ALA A 162 -3.42 3.95 -4.17
C ALA A 162 -3.03 2.79 -5.10
N GLY A 163 -2.01 2.05 -4.75
CA GLY A 163 -1.40 1.04 -5.62
C GLY A 163 -2.27 -0.19 -5.82
N PHE A 164 -2.16 -0.85 -6.97
CA PHE A 164 -2.92 -2.04 -7.37
C PHE A 164 -4.43 -1.81 -7.53
N GLY A 165 -5.23 -2.88 -7.48
CA GLY A 165 -6.68 -2.80 -7.48
C GLY A 165 -7.22 -2.16 -6.19
N SER A 166 -8.44 -1.62 -6.26
CA SER A 166 -9.03 -0.92 -5.11
C SER A 166 -9.28 -1.83 -3.90
N ASP A 167 -9.42 -3.12 -4.13
CA ASP A 167 -9.54 -4.15 -3.08
C ASP A 167 -8.30 -4.23 -2.18
N LEU A 168 -7.12 -3.97 -2.74
CA LEU A 168 -5.85 -3.98 -2.02
C LEU A 168 -5.37 -2.56 -1.69
N GLY A 169 -5.24 -1.69 -2.69
CA GLY A 169 -4.63 -0.38 -2.53
C GLY A 169 -5.55 0.62 -1.84
N ALA A 170 -6.82 0.70 -2.23
CA ALA A 170 -7.74 1.63 -1.58
C ALA A 170 -8.08 1.19 -0.15
N GLU A 171 -8.23 -0.11 0.12
CA GLU A 171 -8.39 -0.64 1.47
C GLU A 171 -7.26 -0.14 2.37
N LYS A 172 -6.00 -0.40 2.00
CA LYS A 172 -4.85 0.02 2.81
C LYS A 172 -4.67 1.54 2.88
N PHE A 173 -5.05 2.26 1.83
CA PHE A 173 -5.09 3.72 1.86
C PHE A 173 -6.04 4.24 2.94
N TYR A 174 -7.25 3.67 3.04
CA TYR A 174 -8.23 4.10 4.02
C TYR A 174 -7.92 3.56 5.41
N ASP A 175 -7.83 2.25 5.56
CA ASP A 175 -7.70 1.61 6.87
C ASP A 175 -6.34 1.86 7.54
N ILE A 176 -5.27 2.07 6.76
CA ILE A 176 -3.94 2.33 7.31
C ILE A 176 -3.59 3.82 7.23
N LYS A 177 -3.38 4.34 6.01
CA LYS A 177 -2.82 5.68 5.83
C LYS A 177 -3.75 6.78 6.31
N CYS A 178 -5.02 6.75 5.88
CA CYS A 178 -6.00 7.76 6.26
C CYS A 178 -6.33 7.70 7.74
N ARG A 179 -6.58 6.50 8.27
CA ARG A 179 -6.90 6.27 9.68
C ARG A 179 -5.79 6.79 10.60
N MET A 180 -4.55 6.39 10.36
CA MET A 180 -3.41 6.77 11.21
C MET A 180 -3.08 8.26 11.16
N ASN A 181 -3.48 8.97 10.11
CA ASN A 181 -3.11 10.36 9.87
C ASN A 181 -4.29 11.33 9.78
N ASN A 182 -5.50 10.85 10.10
CA ASN A 182 -6.74 11.62 10.07
C ASN A 182 -6.97 12.31 8.71
N LEU A 183 -6.71 11.60 7.62
CA LEU A 183 -6.98 12.07 6.27
C LEU A 183 -8.41 11.71 5.87
N GLN A 184 -9.12 12.64 5.21
CA GLN A 184 -10.49 12.46 4.78
C GLN A 184 -10.59 12.72 3.27
N PRO A 185 -10.54 11.69 2.41
CA PRO A 185 -10.73 11.85 0.98
C PRO A 185 -12.13 12.37 0.67
N ALA A 186 -12.24 13.34 -0.22
CA ALA A 186 -13.51 13.92 -0.63
C ALA A 186 -14.26 13.09 -1.68
N ALA A 187 -13.52 12.38 -2.54
CA ALA A 187 -14.05 11.45 -3.53
C ALA A 187 -12.96 10.44 -3.94
N THR A 188 -13.37 9.37 -4.59
CA THR A 188 -12.50 8.33 -5.12
C THR A 188 -12.74 8.11 -6.60
N ILE A 189 -11.69 8.17 -7.40
CA ILE A 189 -11.71 7.85 -8.82
C ILE A 189 -11.38 6.36 -8.97
N LEU A 190 -12.35 5.57 -9.43
CA LEU A 190 -12.15 4.17 -9.76
C LEU A 190 -11.86 4.03 -11.26
N VAL A 191 -10.64 3.70 -11.60
CA VAL A 191 -10.21 3.55 -12.99
C VAL A 191 -10.53 2.16 -13.51
N THR A 192 -11.15 2.08 -14.68
CA THR A 192 -11.40 0.83 -15.40
C THR A 192 -11.16 1.00 -16.90
N SER A 193 -11.26 -0.09 -17.67
CA SER A 193 -11.24 -0.07 -19.13
C SER A 193 -12.07 -1.23 -19.68
N LEU A 194 -12.59 -1.11 -20.90
CA LEU A 194 -13.30 -2.21 -21.57
C LEU A 194 -12.40 -3.46 -21.67
N ARG A 195 -11.12 -3.26 -21.92
CA ARG A 195 -10.13 -4.36 -22.01
C ARG A 195 -10.03 -5.14 -20.70
N ALA A 196 -9.92 -4.45 -19.58
CA ALA A 196 -9.86 -5.09 -18.27
C ALA A 196 -11.15 -5.88 -17.98
N LEU A 197 -12.32 -5.30 -18.26
CA LEU A 197 -13.59 -5.97 -18.05
C LEU A 197 -13.75 -7.19 -18.95
N LYS A 198 -13.41 -7.10 -20.26
CA LYS A 198 -13.44 -8.25 -21.18
C LYS A 198 -12.47 -9.35 -20.74
N TRP A 199 -11.28 -8.98 -20.22
CA TRP A 199 -10.35 -9.97 -19.67
C TRP A 199 -10.95 -10.73 -18.47
N HIS A 200 -11.59 -10.02 -17.53
CA HIS A 200 -12.34 -10.63 -16.43
C HIS A 200 -13.54 -11.46 -16.92
N GLY A 201 -14.10 -11.15 -18.08
CA GLY A 201 -15.11 -11.96 -18.74
C GLY A 201 -14.59 -13.15 -19.54
N GLY A 202 -13.28 -13.44 -19.46
CA GLY A 202 -12.66 -14.63 -20.05
C GLY A 202 -12.01 -14.47 -21.41
N VAL A 203 -11.88 -13.23 -21.92
CA VAL A 203 -11.18 -12.98 -23.21
C VAL A 203 -9.67 -13.06 -23.03
N PRO A 204 -8.95 -13.85 -23.84
CA PRO A 204 -7.49 -13.92 -23.78
C PRO A 204 -6.83 -12.59 -24.21
N LEU A 205 -5.67 -12.27 -23.63
CA LEU A 205 -4.96 -11.00 -23.85
C LEU A 205 -4.81 -10.58 -25.32
N PRO A 206 -4.50 -11.45 -26.29
CA PRO A 206 -4.37 -11.03 -27.70
C PRO A 206 -5.67 -10.52 -28.32
N GLU A 207 -6.82 -10.82 -27.72
CA GLU A 207 -8.15 -10.51 -28.28
C GLU A 207 -8.93 -9.44 -27.51
N ILE A 208 -8.42 -8.98 -26.35
CA ILE A 208 -9.14 -8.01 -25.48
C ILE A 208 -9.44 -6.66 -26.15
N GLY A 209 -8.74 -6.32 -27.23
CA GLY A 209 -8.99 -5.11 -28.03
C GLY A 209 -10.13 -5.25 -29.03
N LYS A 210 -10.68 -6.45 -29.23
CA LYS A 210 -11.81 -6.69 -30.13
C LYS A 210 -13.13 -6.45 -29.40
N GLU A 211 -14.18 -6.09 -30.15
CA GLU A 211 -15.53 -6.04 -29.60
C GLU A 211 -15.97 -7.42 -29.09
N ASN A 212 -16.53 -7.47 -27.90
CA ASN A 212 -17.10 -8.69 -27.31
C ASN A 212 -18.06 -8.33 -26.17
N MET A 213 -19.31 -8.11 -26.50
CA MET A 213 -20.35 -7.71 -25.57
C MET A 213 -20.62 -8.76 -24.48
N ASP A 214 -20.64 -10.04 -24.86
CA ASP A 214 -20.89 -11.13 -23.90
C ASP A 214 -19.78 -11.21 -22.84
N ALA A 215 -18.55 -11.10 -23.27
CA ALA A 215 -17.43 -11.07 -22.34
C ALA A 215 -17.44 -9.80 -21.48
N LEU A 216 -17.80 -8.65 -22.03
CA LEU A 216 -17.96 -7.42 -21.25
C LEU A 216 -18.99 -7.62 -20.14
N ILE A 217 -20.18 -8.14 -20.48
CA ILE A 217 -21.25 -8.40 -19.51
C ILE A 217 -20.78 -9.38 -18.42
N ASN A 218 -20.09 -10.45 -18.81
CA ASN A 218 -19.53 -11.42 -17.88
C ASN A 218 -18.45 -10.84 -16.96
N GLY A 219 -17.77 -9.76 -17.37
CA GLY A 219 -16.75 -9.06 -16.58
C GLY A 219 -17.30 -7.94 -15.67
N LEU A 220 -18.53 -7.47 -15.89
CA LEU A 220 -19.14 -6.41 -15.06
C LEU A 220 -19.22 -6.72 -13.57
N PRO A 221 -19.40 -7.98 -13.10
CA PRO A 221 -19.36 -8.30 -11.68
C PRO A 221 -18.07 -7.85 -10.99
N ASN A 222 -16.93 -7.86 -11.69
CA ASN A 222 -15.66 -7.33 -11.14
C ASN A 222 -15.77 -5.84 -10.85
N LEU A 223 -16.26 -5.03 -11.78
CA LEU A 223 -16.47 -3.59 -11.55
C LEU A 223 -17.45 -3.33 -10.40
N LYS A 224 -18.55 -4.08 -10.35
CA LYS A 224 -19.56 -3.97 -9.29
C LYS A 224 -18.96 -4.27 -7.91
N ALA A 225 -18.11 -5.28 -7.80
CA ALA A 225 -17.43 -5.62 -6.56
C ALA A 225 -16.52 -4.47 -6.07
N HIS A 226 -15.72 -3.89 -6.96
CA HIS A 226 -14.89 -2.74 -6.62
C HIS A 226 -15.71 -1.50 -6.23
N ILE A 227 -16.82 -1.22 -6.91
CA ILE A 227 -17.74 -0.14 -6.52
C ILE A 227 -18.33 -0.40 -5.12
N ALA A 228 -18.76 -1.63 -4.84
CA ALA A 228 -19.33 -2.00 -3.55
C ALA A 228 -18.31 -1.86 -2.42
N SER A 229 -17.07 -2.34 -2.63
CA SER A 229 -15.95 -2.17 -1.70
C SER A 229 -15.69 -0.70 -1.36
N LEU A 230 -15.56 0.18 -2.36
CA LEU A 230 -15.33 1.61 -2.13
C LEU A 230 -16.51 2.29 -1.42
N LYS A 231 -17.74 1.90 -1.71
CA LYS A 231 -18.93 2.40 -1.01
C LYS A 231 -19.00 1.95 0.45
N CYS A 232 -18.45 0.78 0.79
CA CYS A 232 -18.31 0.31 2.17
C CYS A 232 -17.50 1.32 3.01
N PHE A 233 -16.47 1.94 2.43
CA PHE A 233 -15.69 3.01 3.06
C PHE A 233 -16.40 4.36 3.11
N GLY A 234 -17.65 4.47 2.64
CA GLY A 234 -18.41 5.71 2.62
C GLY A 234 -18.02 6.68 1.51
N GLN A 235 -17.24 6.23 0.52
CA GLN A 235 -16.70 7.10 -0.52
C GLN A 235 -17.72 7.50 -1.58
N GLN A 236 -17.61 8.75 -2.05
CA GLN A 236 -18.18 9.20 -3.32
C GLN A 236 -17.32 8.64 -4.45
N VAL A 237 -17.89 7.74 -5.25
CA VAL A 237 -17.16 7.04 -6.33
C VAL A 237 -17.46 7.65 -7.67
N VAL A 238 -16.41 7.98 -8.42
CA VAL A 238 -16.47 8.36 -9.84
C VAL A 238 -15.73 7.29 -10.62
N VAL A 239 -16.43 6.55 -11.46
CA VAL A 239 -15.81 5.58 -12.36
C VAL A 239 -15.24 6.30 -13.57
N SER A 240 -13.94 6.20 -13.78
CA SER A 240 -13.21 6.73 -14.93
C SER A 240 -12.91 5.58 -15.89
N LEU A 241 -13.53 5.58 -17.07
CA LEU A 241 -13.22 4.62 -18.12
C LEU A 241 -12.05 5.13 -18.95
N ASN A 242 -10.90 4.49 -18.86
CA ASN A 242 -9.78 4.74 -19.76
C ASN A 242 -10.15 4.27 -21.17
N HIS A 243 -10.29 5.23 -22.08
CA HIS A 243 -10.70 5.02 -23.45
C HIS A 243 -9.53 4.69 -24.37
N PHE A 244 -9.70 3.69 -25.21
CA PHE A 244 -8.76 3.32 -26.27
C PHE A 244 -9.42 3.53 -27.64
N ALA A 245 -8.64 3.85 -28.65
CA ALA A 245 -9.11 4.20 -29.98
C ALA A 245 -10.06 3.17 -30.66
N ASN A 246 -9.96 1.90 -30.25
CA ASN A 246 -10.76 0.81 -30.78
C ASN A 246 -11.96 0.44 -29.87
N ASP A 247 -12.23 1.21 -28.84
CA ASP A 247 -13.34 0.93 -27.94
C ASP A 247 -14.67 1.21 -28.60
N ASN A 248 -15.62 0.28 -28.47
CA ASN A 248 -16.94 0.37 -29.08
C ASN A 248 -17.88 1.23 -28.20
N ALA A 249 -18.65 2.11 -28.84
CA ALA A 249 -19.57 3.02 -28.14
C ALA A 249 -20.71 2.29 -27.41
N GLU A 250 -21.18 1.16 -27.93
CA GLU A 250 -22.24 0.35 -27.32
C GLU A 250 -21.69 -0.34 -26.02
N GLU A 251 -20.47 -0.86 -26.10
CA GLU A 251 -19.78 -1.42 -24.91
C GLU A 251 -19.58 -0.36 -23.81
N ILE A 252 -19.19 0.87 -24.19
CA ILE A 252 -19.04 2.00 -23.25
C ILE A 252 -20.38 2.34 -22.59
N ASP A 253 -21.48 2.37 -23.37
CA ASP A 253 -22.81 2.69 -22.87
C ASP A 253 -23.34 1.64 -21.87
N VAL A 254 -23.02 0.36 -22.07
CA VAL A 254 -23.33 -0.70 -21.11
C VAL A 254 -22.62 -0.44 -19.78
N VAL A 255 -21.31 -0.12 -19.78
CA VAL A 255 -20.57 0.20 -18.54
C VAL A 255 -21.16 1.44 -17.87
N ARG A 256 -21.50 2.49 -18.62
CA ARG A 256 -22.13 3.71 -18.11
C ARG A 256 -23.44 3.38 -17.40
N LYS A 257 -24.32 2.61 -18.03
CA LYS A 257 -25.62 2.20 -17.45
C LYS A 257 -25.44 1.44 -16.15
N GLU A 258 -24.48 0.52 -16.10
CA GLU A 258 -24.17 -0.23 -14.88
C GLU A 258 -23.65 0.65 -13.75
N CYS A 259 -22.80 1.63 -14.04
CA CYS A 259 -22.32 2.60 -13.04
C CYS A 259 -23.49 3.44 -12.49
N LEU A 260 -24.35 3.97 -13.35
CA LEU A 260 -25.51 4.74 -12.94
C LEU A 260 -26.50 3.89 -12.12
N ALA A 261 -26.75 2.64 -12.53
CA ALA A 261 -27.58 1.70 -11.77
C ALA A 261 -26.98 1.37 -10.40
N ALA A 262 -25.67 1.32 -10.29
CA ALA A 262 -24.95 1.18 -9.01
C ALA A 262 -24.96 2.47 -8.18
N GLY A 263 -25.53 3.58 -8.67
CA GLY A 263 -25.59 4.86 -7.97
C GLY A 263 -24.23 5.51 -7.83
N VAL A 264 -23.37 5.41 -8.84
CA VAL A 264 -22.07 6.08 -8.91
C VAL A 264 -21.96 6.90 -10.19
N ARG A 265 -21.07 7.92 -10.19
CA ARG A 265 -20.79 8.75 -11.33
C ARG A 265 -19.89 8.04 -12.32
N PHE A 266 -20.00 8.43 -13.60
CA PHE A 266 -19.22 7.83 -14.68
C PHE A 266 -18.70 8.91 -15.64
N ALA A 267 -17.42 8.82 -16.01
CA ALA A 267 -16.82 9.65 -17.04
C ALA A 267 -15.87 8.84 -17.92
N ILE A 268 -15.65 9.31 -19.15
CA ILE A 268 -14.65 8.78 -20.06
C ILE A 268 -13.37 9.57 -19.90
N SER A 269 -12.22 8.89 -19.83
CA SER A 269 -10.90 9.50 -19.81
C SER A 269 -10.16 9.21 -21.12
N ASP A 270 -9.89 10.27 -21.87
CA ASP A 270 -9.05 10.27 -23.08
C ASP A 270 -7.66 10.86 -22.80
N GLY A 271 -7.25 10.89 -21.52
CA GLY A 271 -6.03 11.56 -21.07
C GLY A 271 -4.75 11.05 -21.73
N PHE A 272 -4.70 9.77 -22.15
CA PHE A 272 -3.56 9.24 -22.89
C PHE A 272 -3.38 9.90 -24.27
N ALA A 273 -4.47 10.12 -24.99
CA ALA A 273 -4.43 10.70 -26.34
C ALA A 273 -4.44 12.23 -26.36
N LYS A 274 -5.09 12.87 -25.35
CA LYS A 274 -5.39 14.31 -25.36
C LYS A 274 -4.87 15.06 -24.14
N GLY A 275 -4.05 14.42 -23.28
CA GLY A 275 -3.54 15.04 -22.06
C GLY A 275 -4.66 15.52 -21.14
N GLY A 276 -4.49 16.66 -20.49
CA GLY A 276 -5.46 17.24 -19.56
C GLY A 276 -6.83 17.52 -20.18
N GLU A 277 -6.89 17.89 -21.46
CA GLU A 277 -8.19 18.07 -22.16
C GLU A 277 -9.02 16.78 -22.17
N GLY A 278 -8.36 15.63 -22.32
CA GLY A 278 -9.01 14.32 -22.31
C GLY A 278 -9.52 13.89 -20.93
N ALA A 279 -9.10 14.57 -19.87
CA ALA A 279 -9.53 14.29 -18.49
C ALA A 279 -10.63 15.25 -17.97
N LEU A 280 -11.06 16.23 -18.75
CA LEU A 280 -12.01 17.25 -18.30
C LEU A 280 -13.35 16.68 -17.82
N ASP A 281 -13.87 15.64 -18.46
CA ASP A 281 -15.14 15.04 -18.03
C ASP A 281 -14.99 14.33 -16.69
N VAL A 282 -13.87 13.63 -16.46
CA VAL A 282 -13.55 13.05 -15.14
C VAL A 282 -13.48 14.15 -14.10
N ALA A 283 -12.78 15.26 -14.39
CA ALA A 283 -12.64 16.39 -13.46
C ALA A 283 -14.02 16.98 -13.11
N ARG A 284 -14.91 17.19 -14.08
CA ARG A 284 -16.29 17.69 -13.85
C ARG A 284 -17.08 16.77 -12.93
N GLU A 285 -17.03 15.46 -13.16
CA GLU A 285 -17.75 14.49 -12.35
C GLU A 285 -17.17 14.41 -10.92
N VAL A 286 -15.85 14.51 -10.75
CA VAL A 286 -15.21 14.58 -9.44
C VAL A 286 -15.63 15.86 -8.69
N MET A 287 -15.59 17.00 -9.35
CA MET A 287 -16.04 18.28 -8.74
C MET A 287 -17.52 18.22 -8.33
N ALA A 288 -18.36 17.59 -9.14
CA ALA A 288 -19.78 17.41 -8.82
C ALA A 288 -19.96 16.47 -7.62
N ALA A 289 -19.21 15.35 -7.55
CA ALA A 289 -19.22 14.43 -6.42
C ALA A 289 -18.82 15.13 -5.11
N VAL A 290 -17.74 15.91 -5.15
CA VAL A 290 -17.25 16.65 -3.97
C VAL A 290 -18.26 17.71 -3.54
N LYS A 291 -18.94 18.40 -4.48
CA LYS A 291 -19.97 19.40 -4.19
C LYS A 291 -21.21 18.82 -3.49
N GLU A 292 -21.54 17.55 -3.74
CA GLU A 292 -22.62 16.85 -3.03
C GLU A 292 -22.28 16.56 -1.56
N GLY A 293 -21.04 16.73 -1.19
CA GLY A 293 -20.52 16.54 0.16
C GLY A 293 -19.93 15.14 0.38
N SER A 294 -18.77 15.11 1.04
CA SER A 294 -18.16 13.87 1.50
C SER A 294 -18.83 13.40 2.80
N LYS A 295 -18.97 12.08 2.93
CA LYS A 295 -19.31 11.47 4.21
C LYS A 295 -18.02 11.20 4.99
N PRO A 296 -18.08 11.08 6.32
CA PRO A 296 -16.95 10.60 7.11
C PRO A 296 -16.48 9.24 6.55
N LEU A 297 -15.16 9.04 6.53
CA LEU A 297 -14.58 7.77 6.10
C LEU A 297 -14.97 6.68 7.10
N ASN A 298 -15.55 5.61 6.60
CA ASN A 298 -15.76 4.36 7.33
C ASN A 298 -14.51 3.50 7.22
N TYR A 299 -14.33 2.58 8.18
CA TYR A 299 -13.23 1.62 8.17
C TYR A 299 -13.77 0.20 8.08
N ALA A 300 -13.00 -0.68 7.46
CA ALA A 300 -13.43 -2.07 7.30
C ALA A 300 -13.55 -2.78 8.66
N TYR A 301 -12.71 -2.44 9.63
CA TYR A 301 -12.65 -3.07 10.95
C TYR A 301 -12.39 -2.05 12.06
N SER A 302 -12.68 -2.44 13.32
CA SER A 302 -12.28 -1.68 14.50
C SER A 302 -10.84 -2.01 14.92
N LEU A 303 -10.10 -1.04 15.49
CA LEU A 303 -8.77 -1.31 16.05
C LEU A 303 -8.82 -2.16 17.34
N ASP A 304 -9.98 -2.24 17.99
CA ASP A 304 -10.17 -3.02 19.22
C ASP A 304 -10.48 -4.51 18.93
N GLU A 305 -10.72 -4.86 17.67
CA GLU A 305 -10.90 -6.25 17.25
C GLU A 305 -9.59 -7.02 17.25
N SER A 306 -9.67 -8.35 17.41
CA SER A 306 -8.52 -9.23 17.24
C SER A 306 -8.00 -9.21 15.80
N ILE A 307 -6.77 -9.63 15.57
CA ILE A 307 -6.19 -9.74 14.23
C ILE A 307 -7.04 -10.63 13.34
N GLU A 308 -7.54 -11.73 13.86
CA GLU A 308 -8.38 -12.67 13.13
C GLU A 308 -9.74 -12.06 12.73
N GLU A 309 -10.36 -11.27 13.61
CA GLU A 309 -11.59 -10.55 13.30
C GLU A 309 -11.36 -9.48 12.23
N LYS A 310 -10.27 -8.71 12.31
CA LYS A 310 -9.88 -7.74 11.27
C LYS A 310 -9.70 -8.41 9.90
N ILE A 311 -9.01 -9.55 9.87
CA ILE A 311 -8.83 -10.33 8.63
C ILE A 311 -10.18 -10.82 8.09
N GLN A 312 -11.08 -11.30 8.96
CA GLN A 312 -12.42 -11.72 8.55
C GLN A 312 -13.24 -10.54 8.00
N ASP A 313 -13.15 -9.38 8.63
CA ASP A 313 -13.85 -8.17 8.21
C ASP A 313 -13.38 -7.68 6.83
N VAL A 314 -12.07 -7.64 6.58
CA VAL A 314 -11.52 -7.33 5.25
C VAL A 314 -12.00 -8.35 4.23
N ASN A 315 -11.93 -9.66 4.56
CA ASN A 315 -12.41 -10.71 3.68
C ASN A 315 -13.89 -10.51 3.30
N THR A 316 -14.73 -10.22 4.26
CA THR A 316 -16.18 -10.12 4.05
C THR A 316 -16.57 -8.80 3.37
N LYS A 317 -16.07 -7.67 3.87
CA LYS A 317 -16.51 -6.33 3.45
C LYS A 317 -15.87 -5.87 2.15
N VAL A 318 -14.59 -6.25 1.92
CA VAL A 318 -13.82 -5.80 0.75
C VAL A 318 -13.85 -6.84 -0.36
N TYR A 319 -13.63 -8.11 -0.02
CA TYR A 319 -13.56 -9.20 -1.01
C TYR A 319 -14.89 -9.96 -1.21
N GLY A 320 -15.86 -9.78 -0.32
CA GLY A 320 -17.13 -10.51 -0.38
C GLY A 320 -16.99 -12.01 -0.07
N GLY A 321 -15.90 -12.40 0.60
CA GLY A 321 -15.64 -13.77 1.02
C GLY A 321 -16.50 -14.19 2.21
N GLN A 322 -16.63 -15.50 2.43
CA GLN A 322 -17.40 -16.06 3.56
C GLN A 322 -16.50 -16.42 4.73
N ASP A 323 -15.49 -17.24 4.49
CA ASP A 323 -14.62 -17.79 5.51
C ASP A 323 -13.14 -17.53 5.22
N VAL A 324 -12.32 -17.51 6.27
CA VAL A 324 -10.86 -17.42 6.20
C VAL A 324 -10.25 -18.72 6.75
N SER A 325 -9.34 -19.30 5.99
CA SER A 325 -8.52 -20.43 6.43
C SER A 325 -7.08 -19.98 6.65
N TYR A 326 -6.47 -20.49 7.71
CA TYR A 326 -5.10 -20.15 8.08
C TYR A 326 -4.17 -21.33 7.82
N SER A 327 -3.07 -21.10 7.12
CA SER A 327 -1.99 -22.08 7.02
C SER A 327 -1.33 -22.30 8.37
N SER A 328 -0.63 -23.44 8.53
CA SER A 328 0.13 -23.71 9.76
C SER A 328 1.24 -22.66 10.02
N ALA A 329 1.79 -22.05 8.98
CA ALA A 329 2.73 -20.94 9.10
C ALA A 329 2.05 -19.69 9.65
N ALA A 330 0.91 -19.29 9.09
CA ALA A 330 0.14 -18.13 9.55
C ALA A 330 -0.27 -18.26 11.02
N LEU A 331 -0.73 -19.45 11.46
CA LEU A 331 -1.06 -19.70 12.87
C LEU A 331 0.15 -19.53 13.80
N LYS A 332 1.35 -19.96 13.37
CA LYS A 332 2.58 -19.75 14.13
C LYS A 332 2.95 -18.27 14.24
N ASP A 333 2.79 -17.52 13.16
CA ASP A 333 3.08 -16.08 13.14
C ASP A 333 2.08 -15.31 14.01
N LEU A 334 0.78 -15.64 13.96
CA LEU A 334 -0.23 -15.08 14.86
C LEU A 334 0.09 -15.34 16.33
N ALA A 335 0.47 -16.58 16.67
CA ALA A 335 0.87 -16.92 18.04
C ALA A 335 2.12 -16.15 18.48
N LYS A 336 3.10 -15.96 17.59
CA LYS A 336 4.32 -15.17 17.84
C LYS A 336 3.99 -13.69 18.07
N ILE A 337 3.14 -13.08 17.25
CA ILE A 337 2.72 -11.68 17.39
C ILE A 337 2.01 -11.48 18.74
N LYS A 338 1.09 -12.37 19.10
CA LYS A 338 0.39 -12.32 20.40
C LYS A 338 1.34 -12.46 21.59
N ALA A 339 2.32 -13.38 21.48
CA ALA A 339 3.31 -13.60 22.54
C ALA A 339 4.24 -12.40 22.79
N LEU A 340 4.49 -11.57 21.79
CA LEU A 340 5.30 -10.36 21.91
C LEU A 340 4.66 -9.29 22.80
N ASN A 341 3.34 -9.28 22.94
CA ASN A 341 2.57 -8.35 23.78
C ASN A 341 2.97 -6.87 23.60
N MET A 342 3.20 -6.45 22.36
CA MET A 342 3.63 -5.08 22.01
C MET A 342 2.47 -4.21 21.51
N GLY A 343 1.24 -4.68 21.63
CA GLY A 343 0.04 -3.96 21.16
C GLY A 343 -0.11 -3.95 19.63
N PHE A 344 0.48 -4.92 18.94
CA PHE A 344 0.36 -5.04 17.48
C PHE A 344 -1.09 -5.30 17.04
N GLU A 345 -1.90 -5.93 17.88
CA GLU A 345 -3.32 -6.13 17.66
C GLU A 345 -4.13 -4.83 17.55
N LYS A 346 -3.59 -3.69 18.06
CA LYS A 346 -4.22 -2.35 17.97
C LYS A 346 -3.77 -1.54 16.76
N LEU A 347 -2.89 -2.08 15.96
CA LEU A 347 -2.50 -1.47 14.69
C LEU A 347 -3.53 -1.75 13.61
N PRO A 348 -3.70 -0.84 12.63
CA PRO A 348 -4.52 -1.10 11.47
C PRO A 348 -3.94 -2.22 10.60
#